data_9e469bf22cd932dcedf34be4213cc9f2
#
_entry.id   9e469bf22cd932dcedf34be4213cc9f2
#
_cell.length_a   1.000
_cell.length_b   1.000
_cell.length_c   1.000
_cell.angle_alpha   90.00
_cell.angle_beta   90.00
_cell.angle_gamma   90.00
#
_symmetry.space_group_name_H-M   'P 1'
#
loop_
_entity.id
_entity.type
_entity.pdbx_description
1 polymer ?
#
loop_
_entity_poly.entity_id
_entity_poly.type
_entity_poly.pdbx_seq_one_letter_code
_entity_poly.pdbx_strand_id
1 'polypeptide(L)'
;MQTDQNKIKTILISGANGFIATSFMAKFSHKYKFIKLSHKSQPGHVTLNELAANEELLQSIDAVINLAGTNIGAKRWSIARKNELLVSRIKTTLELVELLGKVGGRAHFISASAVGIYPPGEENDEDTPINYQEYTHFSQQLTCQWENTAKLYKGKLTITRFGVVLGGHGGAFPRMLKPFLFFIGGPLGNGLQNFPWISLIDLLNALDYIIGTTNTGVYNLVAPQIINNNQLSKQIAAIWHRPDAFRMPESLIKFLFGQMGQELFLNSLSVSPKRLIAENFNYQYPDIESCLKSIKSGEF
;
A
#
# COMPACT_ATOMS: atom_id res chain seq x y z
N MET A 1 -36.23 4.37 -8.73
CA MET A 1 -35.00 4.05 -9.44
C MET A 1 -34.50 2.74 -8.88
N GLN A 2 -34.74 1.62 -9.56
CA GLN A 2 -34.17 0.32 -9.21
C GLN A 2 -32.69 0.39 -9.51
N THR A 3 -31.87 0.32 -8.47
CA THR A 3 -30.42 0.18 -8.57
C THR A 3 -30.11 -1.15 -9.24
N ASP A 4 -29.38 -1.07 -10.33
CA ASP A 4 -28.86 -2.19 -11.15
C ASP A 4 -27.90 -3.06 -10.31
N GLN A 5 -28.46 -3.87 -9.40
CA GLN A 5 -27.69 -4.66 -8.40
C GLN A 5 -26.97 -5.87 -9.00
N ASN A 6 -27.04 -6.09 -10.33
CA ASN A 6 -26.52 -7.32 -10.97
C ASN A 6 -25.39 -7.09 -11.98
N LYS A 7 -24.90 -5.85 -12.18
CA LYS A 7 -23.81 -5.61 -13.13
C LYS A 7 -22.45 -5.88 -12.46
N ILE A 8 -21.74 -6.88 -12.96
CA ILE A 8 -20.35 -7.13 -12.53
C ILE A 8 -19.50 -5.91 -12.89
N LYS A 9 -18.91 -5.25 -11.88
CA LYS A 9 -18.03 -4.09 -12.09
C LYS A 9 -16.76 -4.49 -12.81
N THR A 10 -16.34 -3.66 -13.77
CA THR A 10 -15.06 -3.77 -14.46
C THR A 10 -14.00 -2.91 -13.78
N ILE A 11 -12.92 -3.52 -13.35
CA ILE A 11 -11.84 -2.85 -12.62
C ILE A 11 -10.56 -2.86 -13.44
N LEU A 12 -10.04 -1.68 -13.76
CA LEU A 12 -8.70 -1.52 -14.29
C LEU A 12 -7.70 -1.53 -13.14
N ILE A 13 -6.68 -2.38 -13.21
CA ILE A 13 -5.65 -2.47 -12.17
C ILE A 13 -4.27 -2.22 -12.77
N SER A 14 -3.58 -1.19 -12.26
CA SER A 14 -2.18 -0.92 -12.60
C SER A 14 -1.25 -1.61 -11.60
N GLY A 15 -0.01 -1.91 -12.05
CA GLY A 15 0.87 -2.72 -11.22
C GLY A 15 0.37 -4.17 -11.06
N ALA A 16 -0.34 -4.68 -12.09
CA ALA A 16 -1.11 -5.92 -12.07
C ALA A 16 -0.31 -7.18 -11.69
N ASN A 17 1.01 -7.17 -11.88
CA ASN A 17 1.91 -8.27 -11.49
C ASN A 17 2.45 -8.11 -10.06
N GLY A 18 2.07 -7.06 -9.34
CA GLY A 18 2.50 -6.80 -7.97
C GLY A 18 1.78 -7.67 -6.96
N PHE A 19 2.39 -7.86 -5.78
CA PHE A 19 1.88 -8.69 -4.69
C PHE A 19 0.42 -8.37 -4.31
N ILE A 20 0.09 -7.09 -4.08
CA ILE A 20 -1.26 -6.69 -3.69
C ILE A 20 -2.25 -6.91 -4.84
N ALA A 21 -1.86 -6.52 -6.07
CA ALA A 21 -2.74 -6.65 -7.24
C ALA A 21 -3.09 -8.10 -7.55
N THR A 22 -2.10 -8.99 -7.56
CA THR A 22 -2.33 -10.43 -7.82
C THR A 22 -3.21 -11.06 -6.75
N SER A 23 -2.98 -10.72 -5.48
CA SER A 23 -3.79 -11.20 -4.36
C SER A 23 -5.23 -10.67 -4.42
N PHE A 24 -5.42 -9.38 -4.78
CA PHE A 24 -6.75 -8.78 -4.93
C PHE A 24 -7.54 -9.45 -6.06
N MET A 25 -6.91 -9.62 -7.22
CA MET A 25 -7.54 -10.29 -8.36
C MET A 25 -7.89 -11.74 -8.06
N ALA A 26 -7.01 -12.47 -7.37
CA ALA A 26 -7.29 -13.86 -6.98
C ALA A 26 -8.48 -13.95 -6.03
N LYS A 27 -8.51 -13.11 -4.98
CA LYS A 27 -9.58 -13.11 -3.96
C LYS A 27 -10.95 -12.73 -4.54
N PHE A 28 -11.00 -11.75 -5.45
CA PHE A 28 -12.24 -11.17 -5.94
C PHE A 28 -12.55 -11.49 -7.42
N SER A 29 -11.94 -12.54 -7.98
CA SER A 29 -12.19 -13.00 -9.37
C SER A 29 -13.65 -13.38 -9.64
N HIS A 30 -14.38 -13.80 -8.61
CA HIS A 30 -15.80 -14.12 -8.67
C HIS A 30 -16.72 -12.89 -8.64
N LYS A 31 -16.21 -11.73 -8.19
CA LYS A 31 -16.98 -10.50 -7.96
C LYS A 31 -16.77 -9.43 -9.03
N TYR A 32 -15.56 -9.39 -9.64
CA TYR A 32 -15.15 -8.34 -10.56
C TYR A 32 -14.57 -8.89 -11.85
N LYS A 33 -14.76 -8.14 -12.95
CA LYS A 33 -14.00 -8.31 -14.19
C LYS A 33 -12.76 -7.44 -14.12
N PHE A 34 -11.58 -8.02 -14.36
CA PHE A 34 -10.31 -7.30 -14.27
C PHE A 34 -9.72 -7.01 -15.64
N ILE A 35 -9.29 -5.75 -15.84
CA ILE A 35 -8.43 -5.31 -16.92
C ILE A 35 -7.05 -5.05 -16.30
N LYS A 36 -6.04 -5.81 -16.73
CA LYS A 36 -4.67 -5.72 -16.20
C LYS A 36 -3.87 -4.73 -17.05
N LEU A 37 -3.42 -3.62 -16.42
CA LEU A 37 -2.59 -2.64 -17.11
C LEU A 37 -1.11 -3.02 -17.04
N SER A 38 -0.42 -2.94 -18.16
CA SER A 38 1.02 -3.15 -18.27
C SER A 38 1.69 -2.04 -19.07
N HIS A 39 2.99 -1.78 -18.79
CA HIS A 39 3.80 -0.88 -19.60
C HIS A 39 4.24 -1.48 -20.95
N LYS A 40 4.21 -2.82 -21.06
CA LYS A 40 4.58 -3.55 -22.26
C LYS A 40 3.44 -4.45 -22.69
N SER A 41 3.25 -4.60 -24.00
CA SER A 41 2.29 -5.59 -24.52
C SER A 41 2.70 -6.99 -24.07
N GLN A 42 1.74 -7.69 -23.47
CA GLN A 42 1.89 -9.08 -23.01
C GLN A 42 0.51 -9.76 -22.94
N PRO A 43 0.45 -11.09 -23.08
CA PRO A 43 -0.82 -11.80 -23.08
C PRO A 43 -1.66 -11.51 -21.83
N GLY A 44 -2.96 -11.21 -22.04
CA GLY A 44 -3.92 -10.95 -20.96
C GLY A 44 -3.76 -9.60 -20.27
N HIS A 45 -2.97 -8.69 -20.80
CA HIS A 45 -2.80 -7.33 -20.33
C HIS A 45 -3.09 -6.34 -21.45
N VAL A 46 -3.41 -5.11 -21.08
CA VAL A 46 -3.54 -3.97 -21.99
C VAL A 46 -2.48 -2.93 -21.65
N THR A 47 -1.98 -2.23 -22.65
CA THR A 47 -1.13 -1.05 -22.47
C THR A 47 -1.99 0.21 -22.40
N LEU A 48 -1.41 1.32 -21.93
CA LEU A 48 -2.09 2.62 -21.96
C LEU A 48 -2.46 3.06 -23.38
N ASN A 49 -1.61 2.75 -24.37
CA ASN A 49 -1.89 3.09 -25.77
C ASN A 49 -3.05 2.26 -26.33
N GLU A 50 -3.10 0.96 -26.07
CA GLU A 50 -4.23 0.09 -26.46
C GLU A 50 -5.53 0.51 -25.78
N LEU A 51 -5.46 0.89 -24.49
CA LEU A 51 -6.62 1.39 -23.76
C LEU A 51 -7.09 2.73 -24.32
N ALA A 52 -6.16 3.65 -24.65
CA ALA A 52 -6.47 4.95 -25.25
C ALA A 52 -7.11 4.84 -26.65
N ALA A 53 -6.75 3.79 -27.40
CA ALA A 53 -7.29 3.50 -28.73
C ALA A 53 -8.67 2.80 -28.69
N ASN A 54 -9.12 2.34 -27.52
CA ASN A 54 -10.39 1.61 -27.35
C ASN A 54 -11.32 2.35 -26.39
N GLU A 55 -12.09 3.30 -26.93
CA GLU A 55 -12.99 4.14 -26.16
C GLU A 55 -14.07 3.33 -25.45
N GLU A 56 -14.63 2.30 -26.11
CA GLU A 56 -15.66 1.44 -25.52
C GLU A 56 -15.11 0.71 -24.27
N LEU A 57 -13.89 0.15 -24.36
CA LEU A 57 -13.24 -0.48 -23.24
C LEU A 57 -12.99 0.53 -22.11
N LEU A 58 -12.52 1.74 -22.45
CA LEU A 58 -12.24 2.79 -21.48
C LEU A 58 -13.52 3.26 -20.77
N GLN A 59 -14.63 3.40 -21.50
CA GLN A 59 -15.94 3.75 -20.94
C GLN A 59 -16.56 2.63 -20.10
N SER A 60 -16.17 1.39 -20.31
CA SER A 60 -16.65 0.23 -19.55
C SER A 60 -16.04 0.11 -18.15
N ILE A 61 -15.00 0.91 -17.82
CA ILE A 61 -14.30 0.86 -16.55
C ILE A 61 -15.13 1.54 -15.45
N ASP A 62 -15.54 0.77 -14.44
CA ASP A 62 -16.29 1.29 -13.29
C ASP A 62 -15.34 1.82 -12.20
N ALA A 63 -14.19 1.18 -12.00
CA ALA A 63 -13.18 1.61 -11.04
C ALA A 63 -11.74 1.35 -11.53
N VAL A 64 -10.81 2.15 -11.04
CA VAL A 64 -9.37 1.98 -11.28
C VAL A 64 -8.66 1.81 -9.94
N ILE A 65 -7.88 0.76 -9.78
CA ILE A 65 -6.98 0.59 -8.63
C ILE A 65 -5.55 0.83 -9.14
N ASN A 66 -4.97 1.97 -8.75
CA ASN A 66 -3.62 2.33 -9.14
C ASN A 66 -2.61 1.88 -8.09
N LEU A 67 -1.99 0.71 -8.32
CA LEU A 67 -0.94 0.11 -7.48
C LEU A 67 0.44 0.16 -8.15
N ALA A 68 0.58 0.92 -9.23
CA ALA A 68 1.84 1.02 -9.96
C ALA A 68 2.93 1.69 -9.11
N GLY A 69 4.08 1.06 -9.08
CA GLY A 69 5.25 1.59 -8.39
C GLY A 69 6.31 0.52 -8.15
N THR A 70 7.57 0.87 -8.38
CA THR A 70 8.69 -0.02 -8.03
C THR A 70 8.80 -0.17 -6.50
N ASN A 71 9.22 -1.36 -6.05
CA ASN A 71 9.32 -1.67 -4.62
C ASN A 71 10.32 -0.75 -3.93
N ILE A 72 9.86 0.02 -2.96
CA ILE A 72 10.63 1.05 -2.24
C ILE A 72 11.77 0.45 -1.40
N GLY A 73 11.58 -0.74 -0.84
CA GLY A 73 12.54 -1.44 0.01
C GLY A 73 13.43 -2.46 -0.74
N ALA A 74 13.40 -2.51 -2.08
CA ALA A 74 14.15 -3.53 -2.83
C ALA A 74 15.65 -3.27 -2.92
N LYS A 75 16.05 -1.98 -2.97
CA LYS A 75 17.43 -1.55 -3.14
C LYS A 75 17.70 -0.29 -2.33
N ARG A 76 18.95 -0.10 -1.88
CA ARG A 76 19.41 1.15 -1.23
C ARG A 76 19.11 2.37 -2.12
N TRP A 77 18.74 3.48 -1.50
CA TRP A 77 18.36 4.69 -2.22
C TRP A 77 19.57 5.50 -2.67
N SER A 78 19.95 5.31 -3.93
CA SER A 78 20.79 6.25 -4.68
C SER A 78 19.93 7.33 -5.34
N ILE A 79 20.54 8.36 -5.89
CA ILE A 79 19.85 9.42 -6.65
C ILE A 79 19.05 8.78 -7.81
N ALA A 80 19.66 7.90 -8.59
CA ALA A 80 19.01 7.21 -9.69
C ALA A 80 17.82 6.34 -9.20
N ARG A 81 17.98 5.65 -8.05
CA ARG A 81 16.90 4.84 -7.47
C ARG A 81 15.74 5.68 -6.97
N LYS A 82 16.00 6.83 -6.35
CA LYS A 82 14.96 7.78 -5.93
C LYS A 82 14.17 8.29 -7.12
N ASN A 83 14.86 8.65 -8.21
CA ASN A 83 14.21 9.08 -9.44
C ASN A 83 13.34 7.95 -10.05
N GLU A 84 13.82 6.72 -10.07
CA GLU A 84 13.02 5.56 -10.51
C GLU A 84 11.76 5.37 -9.65
N LEU A 85 11.87 5.54 -8.32
CA LEU A 85 10.74 5.44 -7.40
C LEU A 85 9.69 6.53 -7.65
N LEU A 86 10.13 7.76 -7.91
CA LEU A 86 9.27 8.88 -8.28
C LEU A 86 8.59 8.65 -9.63
N VAL A 87 9.37 8.40 -10.67
CA VAL A 87 8.86 8.24 -12.04
C VAL A 87 7.88 7.10 -12.15
N SER A 88 8.16 5.96 -11.52
CA SER A 88 7.27 4.78 -11.58
C SER A 88 5.88 5.02 -10.99
N ARG A 89 5.71 6.01 -10.11
CA ARG A 89 4.43 6.38 -9.50
C ARG A 89 3.78 7.56 -10.20
N ILE A 90 4.52 8.65 -10.32
CA ILE A 90 4.00 9.92 -10.84
C ILE A 90 3.59 9.79 -12.30
N LYS A 91 4.49 9.23 -13.15
CA LYS A 91 4.20 9.09 -14.59
C LYS A 91 2.96 8.23 -14.82
N THR A 92 2.91 7.03 -14.24
CA THR A 92 1.75 6.15 -14.43
C THR A 92 0.46 6.74 -13.89
N THR A 93 0.52 7.45 -12.75
CA THR A 93 -0.66 8.11 -12.19
C THR A 93 -1.14 9.25 -13.10
N LEU A 94 -0.22 10.07 -13.64
CA LEU A 94 -0.55 11.16 -14.54
C LEU A 94 -1.20 10.63 -15.83
N GLU A 95 -0.59 9.63 -16.46
CA GLU A 95 -1.10 9.00 -17.68
C GLU A 95 -2.52 8.42 -17.46
N LEU A 96 -2.79 7.81 -16.30
CA LEU A 96 -4.13 7.32 -15.95
C LEU A 96 -5.12 8.47 -15.76
N VAL A 97 -4.73 9.52 -15.03
CA VAL A 97 -5.59 10.70 -14.81
C VAL A 97 -5.98 11.35 -16.12
N GLU A 98 -5.02 11.56 -17.02
CA GLU A 98 -5.26 12.15 -18.35
C GLU A 98 -6.17 11.26 -19.20
N LEU A 99 -5.93 9.95 -19.20
CA LEU A 99 -6.71 8.99 -19.98
C LEU A 99 -8.17 8.94 -19.51
N LEU A 100 -8.39 8.81 -18.19
CA LEU A 100 -9.72 8.78 -17.60
C LEU A 100 -10.46 10.12 -17.76
N GLY A 101 -9.71 11.23 -17.79
CA GLY A 101 -10.27 12.57 -18.04
C GLY A 101 -10.92 12.69 -19.43
N LYS A 102 -10.39 12.01 -20.46
CA LYS A 102 -10.93 12.02 -21.83
C LYS A 102 -12.34 11.47 -21.93
N VAL A 103 -12.74 10.56 -21.06
CA VAL A 103 -14.08 9.97 -21.00
C VAL A 103 -14.96 10.56 -19.89
N GLY A 104 -14.63 11.77 -19.44
CA GLY A 104 -15.41 12.54 -18.48
C GLY A 104 -15.26 12.10 -17.02
N GLY A 105 -14.21 11.36 -16.68
CA GLY A 105 -13.86 11.04 -15.29
C GLY A 105 -14.93 10.21 -14.55
N ARG A 106 -15.60 9.28 -15.20
CA ARG A 106 -16.71 8.50 -14.61
C ARG A 106 -16.25 7.41 -13.65
N ALA A 107 -15.07 6.80 -13.91
CA ALA A 107 -14.53 5.72 -13.09
C ALA A 107 -14.17 6.21 -11.68
N HIS A 108 -14.38 5.36 -10.67
CA HIS A 108 -13.86 5.63 -9.32
C HIS A 108 -12.35 5.37 -9.29
N PHE A 109 -11.54 6.42 -9.18
CA PHE A 109 -10.08 6.32 -9.16
C PHE A 109 -9.57 6.12 -7.73
N ILE A 110 -9.08 4.93 -7.42
CA ILE A 110 -8.50 4.56 -6.13
C ILE A 110 -6.98 4.53 -6.32
N SER A 111 -6.30 5.57 -5.84
CA SER A 111 -4.85 5.69 -5.94
C SER A 111 -4.18 5.25 -4.65
N ALA A 112 -3.27 4.30 -4.76
CA ALA A 112 -2.40 3.98 -3.64
C ALA A 112 -1.52 5.18 -3.28
N SER A 113 -1.21 5.28 -2.00
CA SER A 113 -0.25 6.16 -1.35
C SER A 113 0.39 5.41 -0.18
N ALA A 114 1.08 6.06 0.71
CA ALA A 114 1.69 5.43 1.87
C ALA A 114 1.65 6.34 3.11
N VAL A 115 1.63 5.74 4.28
CA VAL A 115 1.70 6.45 5.57
C VAL A 115 3.01 7.25 5.76
N GLY A 116 4.03 7.01 4.94
CA GLY A 116 5.25 7.81 4.90
C GLY A 116 5.06 9.28 4.54
N ILE A 117 3.85 9.72 4.22
CA ILE A 117 3.47 11.12 4.03
C ILE A 117 3.42 11.88 5.35
N TYR A 118 3.12 11.19 6.45
CA TYR A 118 2.94 11.83 7.75
C TYR A 118 4.25 12.26 8.40
N PRO A 119 4.22 13.33 9.20
CA PRO A 119 5.35 13.69 10.04
C PRO A 119 5.60 12.59 11.10
N PRO A 120 6.86 12.31 11.44
CA PRO A 120 7.19 11.38 12.52
C PRO A 120 6.92 11.99 13.90
N GLY A 121 6.66 11.14 14.89
CA GLY A 121 6.65 11.51 16.31
C GLY A 121 5.27 11.81 16.91
N GLU A 122 4.25 12.12 16.11
CA GLU A 122 2.89 12.38 16.56
C GLU A 122 1.93 11.27 16.14
N GLU A 123 0.77 11.20 16.77
CA GLU A 123 -0.31 10.35 16.29
C GLU A 123 -0.99 11.04 15.11
N ASN A 124 -1.04 10.34 13.99
CA ASN A 124 -1.59 10.84 12.73
C ASN A 124 -2.86 10.08 12.34
N ASP A 125 -3.79 10.79 11.75
CA ASP A 125 -4.99 10.24 11.12
C ASP A 125 -5.25 10.90 9.76
N GLU A 126 -6.39 10.61 9.14
CA GLU A 126 -6.75 11.18 7.83
C GLU A 126 -6.99 12.69 7.86
N ASP A 127 -7.26 13.26 9.04
CA ASP A 127 -7.48 14.70 9.24
C ASP A 127 -6.18 15.46 9.53
N THR A 128 -5.06 14.76 9.77
CA THR A 128 -3.74 15.39 10.00
C THR A 128 -3.35 16.25 8.81
N PRO A 129 -3.09 17.56 9.00
CA PRO A 129 -2.69 18.46 7.92
C PRO A 129 -1.37 18.04 7.30
N ILE A 130 -1.34 17.96 5.97
CA ILE A 130 -0.13 17.63 5.21
C ILE A 130 0.37 18.88 4.46
N ASN A 131 1.62 19.22 4.69
CA ASN A 131 2.29 20.24 3.88
C ASN A 131 2.82 19.57 2.59
N TYR A 132 2.15 19.84 1.47
CA TYR A 132 2.50 19.28 0.16
C TYR A 132 3.63 20.01 -0.54
N GLN A 133 4.24 21.03 0.07
CA GLN A 133 5.29 21.87 -0.53
C GLN A 133 6.65 21.68 0.14
N GLU A 134 6.66 21.29 1.42
CA GLU A 134 7.89 21.11 2.19
C GLU A 134 8.03 19.67 2.66
N TYR A 135 9.21 19.11 2.49
CA TYR A 135 9.49 17.71 2.81
C TYR A 135 10.76 17.61 3.67
N THR A 136 10.67 16.93 4.79
CA THR A 136 11.84 16.63 5.63
C THR A 136 12.52 15.32 5.22
N HIS A 137 11.76 14.44 4.53
CA HIS A 137 12.19 13.09 4.16
C HIS A 137 11.83 12.77 2.70
N PHE A 138 12.60 11.86 2.08
CA PHE A 138 12.32 11.41 0.72
C PHE A 138 10.99 10.66 0.62
N SER A 139 10.62 9.89 1.63
CA SER A 139 9.31 9.20 1.70
C SER A 139 8.15 10.19 1.67
N GLN A 140 8.25 11.34 2.35
CA GLN A 140 7.26 12.42 2.27
C GLN A 140 7.22 13.04 0.88
N GLN A 141 8.37 13.39 0.33
CA GLN A 141 8.45 13.93 -1.03
C GLN A 141 7.76 13.02 -2.04
N LEU A 142 8.09 11.73 -2.01
CA LEU A 142 7.54 10.73 -2.91
C LEU A 142 6.02 10.64 -2.80
N THR A 143 5.50 10.53 -1.59
CA THR A 143 4.05 10.37 -1.34
C THR A 143 3.28 11.65 -1.62
N CYS A 144 3.80 12.84 -1.24
CA CYS A 144 3.17 14.11 -1.54
C CYS A 144 3.05 14.35 -3.05
N GLN A 145 4.11 14.11 -3.82
CA GLN A 145 4.08 14.27 -5.28
C GLN A 145 3.14 13.24 -5.93
N TRP A 146 3.08 12.04 -5.41
CA TRP A 146 2.15 11.01 -5.89
C TRP A 146 0.70 11.40 -5.64
N GLU A 147 0.35 11.83 -4.42
CA GLU A 147 -1.01 12.30 -4.09
C GLU A 147 -1.39 13.57 -4.88
N ASN A 148 -0.48 14.53 -5.04
CA ASN A 148 -0.72 15.72 -5.85
C ASN A 148 -1.05 15.38 -7.30
N THR A 149 -0.36 14.38 -7.87
CA THR A 149 -0.67 13.90 -9.21
C THR A 149 -2.04 13.24 -9.29
N ALA A 150 -2.39 12.40 -8.30
CA ALA A 150 -3.72 11.78 -8.25
C ALA A 150 -4.86 12.81 -8.11
N LYS A 151 -4.64 13.90 -7.35
CA LYS A 151 -5.60 15.01 -7.15
C LYS A 151 -5.91 15.81 -8.44
N LEU A 152 -5.14 15.64 -9.49
CA LEU A 152 -5.48 16.20 -10.80
C LEU A 152 -6.72 15.54 -11.43
N TYR A 153 -7.07 14.34 -10.99
CA TYR A 153 -8.28 13.66 -11.41
C TYR A 153 -9.53 14.40 -10.90
N LYS A 154 -10.45 14.73 -11.81
CA LYS A 154 -11.67 15.52 -11.52
C LYS A 154 -12.90 14.67 -11.23
N GLY A 155 -12.80 13.36 -11.36
CA GLY A 155 -13.86 12.42 -11.00
C GLY A 155 -13.83 12.00 -9.54
N LYS A 156 -14.45 10.85 -9.23
CA LYS A 156 -14.43 10.27 -7.89
C LYS A 156 -13.02 9.75 -7.56
N LEU A 157 -12.35 10.39 -6.61
CA LEU A 157 -11.00 10.03 -6.16
C LEU A 157 -11.01 9.52 -4.72
N THR A 158 -10.34 8.39 -4.51
CA THR A 158 -9.95 7.92 -3.17
C THR A 158 -8.45 7.71 -3.13
N ILE A 159 -7.79 8.28 -2.14
CA ILE A 159 -6.38 8.09 -1.85
C ILE A 159 -6.27 7.11 -0.69
N THR A 160 -5.51 6.03 -0.88
CA THR A 160 -5.34 4.99 0.12
C THR A 160 -3.89 4.96 0.62
N ARG A 161 -3.65 5.42 1.86
CA ARG A 161 -2.35 5.48 2.50
C ARG A 161 -2.07 4.15 3.18
N PHE A 162 -1.22 3.34 2.57
CA PHE A 162 -0.89 2.01 3.09
C PHE A 162 0.15 2.07 4.21
N GLY A 163 -0.12 1.35 5.30
CA GLY A 163 0.91 0.86 6.21
C GLY A 163 1.75 -0.25 5.59
N VAL A 164 2.62 -0.85 6.37
CA VAL A 164 3.41 -2.02 5.93
C VAL A 164 2.49 -3.23 5.81
N VAL A 165 2.32 -3.71 4.59
CA VAL A 165 1.44 -4.85 4.30
C VAL A 165 2.13 -6.15 4.68
N LEU A 166 1.51 -6.89 5.60
CA LEU A 166 2.00 -8.19 6.08
C LEU A 166 1.26 -9.32 5.37
N GLY A 167 2.01 -10.20 4.70
CA GLY A 167 1.51 -11.40 4.06
C GLY A 167 2.60 -12.44 3.92
N GLY A 168 2.22 -13.73 3.90
CA GLY A 168 3.15 -14.86 3.94
C GLY A 168 3.95 -15.04 2.65
N HIS A 169 3.33 -14.75 1.50
CA HIS A 169 3.90 -15.05 0.18
C HIS A 169 4.50 -13.84 -0.54
N GLY A 170 4.55 -12.66 0.09
CA GLY A 170 5.07 -11.45 -0.55
C GLY A 170 5.15 -10.24 0.38
N GLY A 171 5.44 -9.08 -0.21
CA GLY A 171 5.59 -7.84 0.54
C GLY A 171 6.87 -7.78 1.38
N ALA A 172 6.78 -7.15 2.54
CA ALA A 172 7.91 -6.95 3.46
C ALA A 172 8.14 -8.13 4.41
N PHE A 173 7.07 -8.81 4.82
CA PHE A 173 7.09 -9.78 5.92
C PHE A 173 8.05 -10.97 5.72
N PRO A 174 8.13 -11.64 4.55
CA PRO A 174 9.10 -12.73 4.36
C PRO A 174 10.56 -12.31 4.58
N ARG A 175 10.90 -11.06 4.26
CA ARG A 175 12.24 -10.50 4.51
C ARG A 175 12.47 -10.20 5.99
N MET A 176 11.42 -9.76 6.69
CA MET A 176 11.48 -9.50 8.15
C MET A 176 11.58 -10.79 8.93
N LEU A 177 10.89 -11.85 8.50
CA LEU A 177 10.92 -13.17 9.12
C LEU A 177 12.27 -13.89 8.95
N LYS A 178 12.92 -13.68 7.80
CA LYS A 178 14.15 -14.43 7.44
C LYS A 178 15.25 -14.41 8.53
N PRO A 179 15.63 -13.29 9.17
CA PRO A 179 16.62 -13.31 10.26
C PRO A 179 16.20 -14.21 11.44
N PHE A 180 14.92 -14.24 11.79
CA PHE A 180 14.43 -15.10 12.87
C PHE A 180 14.58 -16.58 12.52
N LEU A 181 14.28 -16.97 11.28
CA LEU A 181 14.45 -18.34 10.81
C LEU A 181 15.93 -18.80 10.90
N PHE A 182 16.88 -17.86 10.77
CA PHE A 182 18.32 -18.11 10.94
C PHE A 182 18.82 -17.88 12.37
N PHE A 183 17.91 -17.73 13.37
CA PHE A 183 18.22 -17.54 14.78
C PHE A 183 19.00 -16.24 15.12
N ILE A 184 19.01 -15.29 14.20
CA ILE A 184 19.65 -13.96 14.36
C ILE A 184 18.61 -12.83 14.31
N GLY A 185 17.36 -13.17 14.62
CA GLY A 185 16.27 -12.20 14.68
C GLY A 185 16.29 -11.35 15.93
N GLY A 186 15.73 -10.16 15.84
CA GLY A 186 15.60 -9.24 16.95
C GLY A 186 15.18 -7.84 16.49
N PRO A 187 14.99 -6.92 17.44
CA PRO A 187 14.52 -5.58 17.14
C PRO A 187 15.58 -4.72 16.43
N LEU A 188 15.09 -3.76 15.66
CA LEU A 188 15.89 -2.79 14.92
C LEU A 188 16.08 -1.51 15.76
N GLY A 189 17.30 -0.98 15.81
CA GLY A 189 17.63 0.23 16.58
C GLY A 189 17.30 0.06 18.06
N ASN A 190 16.61 1.06 18.66
CA ASN A 190 16.12 0.95 20.04
C ASN A 190 14.82 0.13 20.15
N GLY A 191 14.15 -0.16 19.03
CA GLY A 191 12.92 -0.92 18.96
C GLY A 191 11.67 -0.18 19.44
N LEU A 192 11.77 1.10 19.81
CA LEU A 192 10.65 1.89 20.32
C LEU A 192 9.85 2.57 19.22
N GLN A 193 10.36 2.57 17.98
CA GLN A 193 9.66 3.16 16.84
C GLN A 193 8.36 2.41 16.56
N ASN A 194 7.27 3.17 16.43
CA ASN A 194 5.97 2.65 16.05
C ASN A 194 6.00 2.17 14.59
N PHE A 195 5.31 1.06 14.36
CA PHE A 195 5.29 0.32 13.11
C PHE A 195 3.86 0.25 12.58
N PRO A 196 3.45 1.16 11.69
CA PRO A 196 2.13 1.12 11.09
C PRO A 196 2.03 -0.04 10.09
N TRP A 197 1.15 -0.97 10.35
CA TRP A 197 0.99 -2.21 9.59
C TRP A 197 -0.46 -2.51 9.25
N ILE A 198 -0.67 -3.39 8.29
CA ILE A 198 -1.99 -3.97 7.98
C ILE A 198 -1.79 -5.41 7.48
N SER A 199 -2.73 -6.32 7.78
CA SER A 199 -2.76 -7.63 7.14
C SER A 199 -3.06 -7.49 5.65
N LEU A 200 -2.53 -8.39 4.82
CA LEU A 200 -2.90 -8.42 3.40
C LEU A 200 -4.42 -8.55 3.23
N ILE A 201 -5.05 -9.43 4.02
CA ILE A 201 -6.49 -9.69 3.92
C ILE A 201 -7.31 -8.44 4.22
N ASP A 202 -6.99 -7.70 5.29
CA ASP A 202 -7.71 -6.48 5.63
C ASP A 202 -7.47 -5.37 4.61
N LEU A 203 -6.26 -5.28 4.05
CA LEU A 203 -6.00 -4.37 2.93
C LEU A 203 -6.89 -4.68 1.72
N LEU A 204 -6.99 -5.97 1.33
CA LEU A 204 -7.82 -6.38 0.20
C LEU A 204 -9.31 -6.14 0.48
N ASN A 205 -9.77 -6.44 1.69
CA ASN A 205 -11.15 -6.19 2.11
C ASN A 205 -11.47 -4.68 2.17
N ALA A 206 -10.51 -3.84 2.61
CA ALA A 206 -10.69 -2.39 2.62
C ALA A 206 -10.77 -1.80 1.20
N LEU A 207 -9.97 -2.29 0.26
CA LEU A 207 -10.09 -1.91 -1.16
C LEU A 207 -11.45 -2.32 -1.74
N ASP A 208 -11.92 -3.53 -1.44
CA ASP A 208 -13.25 -4.02 -1.85
C ASP A 208 -14.37 -3.17 -1.25
N TYR A 209 -14.26 -2.82 0.04
CA TYR A 209 -15.19 -1.93 0.74
C TYR A 209 -15.28 -0.56 0.06
N ILE A 210 -14.14 0.06 -0.25
CA ILE A 210 -14.07 1.36 -0.93
C ILE A 210 -14.71 1.30 -2.31
N ILE A 211 -14.48 0.23 -3.09
CA ILE A 211 -15.12 0.02 -4.40
C ILE A 211 -16.64 -0.13 -4.26
N GLY A 212 -17.08 -0.83 -3.20
CA GLY A 212 -18.50 -1.09 -2.93
C GLY A 212 -19.25 0.17 -2.55
N THR A 213 -18.72 0.95 -1.62
CA THR A 213 -19.34 2.16 -1.08
C THR A 213 -19.19 3.38 -2.00
N THR A 214 -18.20 3.35 -2.91
CA THR A 214 -17.81 4.50 -3.76
C THR A 214 -17.46 5.77 -2.97
N ASN A 215 -17.06 5.61 -1.70
CA ASN A 215 -16.61 6.70 -0.84
C ASN A 215 -15.33 7.33 -1.39
N THR A 216 -15.23 8.66 -1.29
CA THR A 216 -14.09 9.44 -1.78
C THR A 216 -13.29 10.04 -0.63
N GLY A 217 -12.11 10.58 -0.93
CA GLY A 217 -11.22 11.22 0.04
C GLY A 217 -10.04 10.34 0.43
N VAL A 218 -9.50 10.54 1.64
CA VAL A 218 -8.31 9.82 2.11
C VAL A 218 -8.71 8.71 3.08
N TYR A 219 -8.05 7.55 2.98
CA TYR A 219 -8.16 6.44 3.92
C TYR A 219 -6.77 5.95 4.32
N ASN A 220 -6.53 5.82 5.62
CA ASN A 220 -5.38 5.11 6.15
C ASN A 220 -5.68 3.61 6.17
N LEU A 221 -5.01 2.83 5.34
CA LEU A 221 -5.12 1.39 5.35
C LEU A 221 -4.03 0.83 6.27
N VAL A 222 -4.32 0.90 7.57
CA VAL A 222 -3.51 0.37 8.67
C VAL A 222 -4.40 -0.41 9.63
N ALA A 223 -3.82 -1.34 10.39
CA ALA A 223 -4.52 -2.02 11.47
C ALA A 223 -4.80 -1.03 12.63
N PRO A 224 -5.90 -1.23 13.39
CA PRO A 224 -6.23 -0.37 14.52
C PRO A 224 -5.24 -0.49 15.68
N GLN A 225 -4.55 -1.62 15.81
CA GLN A 225 -3.53 -1.80 16.84
C GLN A 225 -2.23 -1.10 16.47
N ILE A 226 -1.83 -0.12 17.27
CA ILE A 226 -0.51 0.51 17.21
C ILE A 226 0.48 -0.37 17.97
N ILE A 227 1.58 -0.75 17.32
CA ILE A 227 2.68 -1.52 17.92
C ILE A 227 4.01 -0.87 17.62
N ASN A 228 5.01 -1.13 18.48
CA ASN A 228 6.39 -0.76 18.20
C ASN A 228 7.20 -1.96 17.67
N ASN A 229 8.42 -1.69 17.20
CA ASN A 229 9.26 -2.72 16.60
C ASN A 229 9.70 -3.81 17.62
N ASN A 230 9.87 -3.50 18.92
CA ASN A 230 10.13 -4.50 19.95
C ASN A 230 8.94 -5.47 20.10
N GLN A 231 7.70 -4.94 20.11
CA GLN A 231 6.51 -5.78 20.22
C GLN A 231 6.37 -6.69 19.01
N LEU A 232 6.56 -6.14 17.80
CA LEU A 232 6.56 -6.94 16.57
C LEU A 232 7.61 -8.05 16.62
N SER A 233 8.84 -7.70 16.99
CA SER A 233 9.96 -8.67 17.09
C SER A 233 9.65 -9.81 18.06
N LYS A 234 9.17 -9.49 19.26
CA LYS A 234 8.75 -10.49 20.26
C LYS A 234 7.61 -11.39 19.75
N GLN A 235 6.63 -10.84 19.07
CA GLN A 235 5.52 -11.64 18.50
C GLN A 235 6.02 -12.59 17.40
N ILE A 236 6.88 -12.12 16.49
CA ILE A 236 7.48 -12.99 15.47
C ILE A 236 8.27 -14.13 16.17
N ALA A 237 9.12 -13.79 17.12
CA ALA A 237 9.94 -14.78 17.84
C ALA A 237 9.08 -15.83 18.55
N ALA A 238 8.06 -15.40 19.28
CA ALA A 238 7.14 -16.29 19.99
C ALA A 238 6.39 -17.23 19.04
N ILE A 239 5.78 -16.69 17.98
CA ILE A 239 4.97 -17.46 17.05
C ILE A 239 5.80 -18.47 16.25
N TRP A 240 7.00 -18.08 15.80
CA TRP A 240 7.89 -19.00 15.06
C TRP A 240 8.81 -19.83 15.94
N HIS A 241 8.72 -19.71 17.27
CA HIS A 241 9.60 -20.39 18.23
C HIS A 241 11.07 -20.13 17.92
N ARG A 242 11.44 -18.85 17.83
CA ARG A 242 12.80 -18.39 17.53
C ARG A 242 13.25 -17.38 18.58
N PRO A 243 14.58 -17.23 18.80
CA PRO A 243 15.09 -16.21 19.71
C PRO A 243 14.81 -14.80 19.20
N ASP A 244 14.65 -13.85 20.14
CA ASP A 244 14.56 -12.39 19.93
C ASP A 244 15.76 -11.70 20.60
N ALA A 245 16.96 -12.20 20.33
CA ALA A 245 18.15 -11.82 21.10
C ALA A 245 19.08 -10.85 20.35
N PHE A 246 19.02 -10.77 19.03
CA PHE A 246 19.99 -10.04 18.22
C PHE A 246 19.45 -8.68 17.77
N ARG A 247 19.59 -7.69 18.66
CA ARG A 247 19.25 -6.31 18.30
C ARG A 247 20.23 -5.77 17.24
N MET A 248 19.69 -5.33 16.10
CA MET A 248 20.50 -4.69 15.07
C MET A 248 20.72 -3.21 15.41
N PRO A 249 21.95 -2.77 15.70
CA PRO A 249 22.22 -1.38 16.06
C PRO A 249 21.85 -0.40 14.95
N GLU A 250 21.41 0.79 15.34
CA GLU A 250 21.04 1.86 14.41
C GLU A 250 22.17 2.24 13.45
N SER A 251 23.42 2.27 13.96
CA SER A 251 24.62 2.53 13.16
C SER A 251 24.81 1.50 12.03
N LEU A 252 24.56 0.23 12.33
CA LEU A 252 24.64 -0.84 11.33
C LEU A 252 23.53 -0.73 10.28
N ILE A 253 22.29 -0.38 10.70
CA ILE A 253 21.19 -0.14 9.78
C ILE A 253 21.51 1.01 8.83
N LYS A 254 22.00 2.14 9.36
CA LYS A 254 22.43 3.30 8.56
C LYS A 254 23.58 2.95 7.62
N PHE A 255 24.53 2.16 8.06
CA PHE A 255 25.67 1.71 7.22
C PHE A 255 25.18 0.84 6.05
N LEU A 256 24.34 -0.16 6.32
CA LEU A 256 23.88 -1.12 5.32
C LEU A 256 22.86 -0.52 4.35
N PHE A 257 21.90 0.26 4.86
CA PHE A 257 20.73 0.71 4.10
C PHE A 257 20.73 2.22 3.82
N GLY A 258 21.60 3.01 4.46
CA GLY A 258 21.67 4.45 4.30
C GLY A 258 20.35 5.15 4.66
N GLN A 259 19.95 6.15 3.87
CA GLN A 259 18.72 6.90 4.08
C GLN A 259 17.47 6.00 4.06
N MET A 260 17.42 4.97 3.21
CA MET A 260 16.33 4.00 3.20
C MET A 260 16.14 3.34 4.57
N GLY A 261 17.24 2.93 5.22
CA GLY A 261 17.19 2.33 6.55
C GLY A 261 16.70 3.30 7.61
N GLN A 262 17.15 4.55 7.55
CA GLN A 262 16.72 5.61 8.45
C GLN A 262 15.20 5.82 8.34
N GLU A 263 14.67 5.99 7.12
CA GLU A 263 13.28 6.35 6.91
C GLU A 263 12.30 5.17 7.02
N LEU A 264 12.68 3.97 6.55
CA LEU A 264 11.75 2.83 6.55
C LEU A 264 11.84 1.96 7.81
N PHE A 265 12.96 1.97 8.54
CA PHE A 265 13.17 1.05 9.67
C PHE A 265 13.32 1.75 11.02
N LEU A 266 13.79 2.99 11.05
CA LEU A 266 14.10 3.70 12.28
C LEU A 266 13.13 4.85 12.61
N ASN A 267 12.44 5.41 11.61
CA ASN A 267 11.43 6.44 11.87
C ASN A 267 10.22 5.83 12.58
N SER A 268 9.73 6.56 13.60
CA SER A 268 8.52 6.21 14.32
C SER A 268 7.33 6.91 13.67
N LEU A 269 6.34 6.13 13.24
CA LEU A 269 5.10 6.63 12.69
C LEU A 269 3.92 6.01 13.41
N SER A 270 3.17 6.83 14.13
CA SER A 270 1.91 6.44 14.75
C SER A 270 0.76 6.87 13.83
N VAL A 271 -0.01 5.91 13.32
CA VAL A 271 -1.08 6.19 12.34
C VAL A 271 -2.33 5.40 12.70
N SER A 272 -3.45 6.11 12.79
CA SER A 272 -4.77 5.56 13.08
C SER A 272 -5.63 5.49 11.81
N PRO A 273 -6.42 4.42 11.59
CA PRO A 273 -7.38 4.30 10.51
C PRO A 273 -8.74 4.90 10.92
N LYS A 274 -8.77 6.19 11.28
CA LYS A 274 -9.94 6.88 11.87
C LYS A 274 -11.21 6.72 11.04
N ARG A 275 -11.11 6.85 9.71
CA ARG A 275 -12.27 6.73 8.83
C ARG A 275 -12.82 5.32 8.76
N LEU A 276 -11.97 4.31 8.60
CA LEU A 276 -12.42 2.92 8.57
C LEU A 276 -13.09 2.52 9.90
N ILE A 277 -12.57 3.01 11.04
CA ILE A 277 -13.19 2.80 12.36
C ILE A 277 -14.55 3.50 12.42
N ALA A 278 -14.64 4.76 12.02
CA ALA A 278 -15.89 5.53 12.05
C ALA A 278 -16.96 4.93 11.11
N GLU A 279 -16.56 4.30 10.04
CA GLU A 279 -17.44 3.61 9.08
C GLU A 279 -17.74 2.16 9.48
N ASN A 280 -17.31 1.72 10.68
CA ASN A 280 -17.46 0.35 11.21
C ASN A 280 -16.91 -0.73 10.27
N PHE A 281 -15.76 -0.46 9.63
CA PHE A 281 -15.08 -1.47 8.82
C PHE A 281 -14.68 -2.67 9.69
N ASN A 282 -15.05 -3.86 9.26
CA ASN A 282 -14.77 -5.09 10.00
C ASN A 282 -13.37 -5.63 9.67
N TYR A 283 -12.41 -5.39 10.54
CA TYR A 283 -11.08 -5.97 10.46
C TYR A 283 -11.12 -7.46 10.80
N GLN A 284 -10.55 -8.30 9.94
CA GLN A 284 -10.38 -9.73 10.21
C GLN A 284 -9.20 -9.98 11.17
N TYR A 285 -8.15 -9.16 11.05
CA TYR A 285 -6.93 -9.25 11.86
C TYR A 285 -6.61 -7.88 12.47
N PRO A 286 -7.36 -7.45 13.51
CA PRO A 286 -7.18 -6.14 14.12
C PRO A 286 -5.90 -6.03 14.97
N ASP A 287 -5.29 -7.14 15.37
CA ASP A 287 -4.09 -7.24 16.19
C ASP A 287 -2.98 -8.06 15.51
N ILE A 288 -1.74 -7.77 15.89
CA ILE A 288 -0.56 -8.37 15.25
C ILE A 288 -0.44 -9.87 15.51
N GLU A 289 -0.89 -10.35 16.66
CA GLU A 289 -0.79 -11.77 17.02
C GLU A 289 -1.68 -12.61 16.12
N SER A 290 -2.93 -12.23 15.94
CA SER A 290 -3.89 -12.91 15.05
C SER A 290 -3.40 -12.90 13.60
N CYS A 291 -2.88 -11.74 13.12
CA CYS A 291 -2.30 -11.62 11.79
C CYS A 291 -1.10 -12.57 11.58
N LEU A 292 -0.14 -12.59 12.51
CA LEU A 292 1.05 -13.43 12.37
C LEU A 292 0.74 -14.93 12.50
N LYS A 293 -0.22 -15.32 13.34
CA LYS A 293 -0.69 -16.71 13.44
C LYS A 293 -1.32 -17.17 12.12
N SER A 294 -2.13 -16.34 11.50
CA SER A 294 -2.76 -16.64 10.21
C SER A 294 -1.74 -16.73 9.07
N ILE A 295 -0.73 -15.85 9.04
CA ILE A 295 0.39 -15.99 8.09
C ILE A 295 1.13 -17.33 8.31
N LYS A 296 1.37 -17.74 9.56
CA LYS A 296 2.05 -19.00 9.86
C LYS A 296 1.24 -20.22 9.46
N SER A 297 -0.08 -20.19 9.60
CA SER A 297 -0.98 -21.27 9.16
C SER A 297 -1.12 -21.37 7.64
N GLY A 298 -0.65 -20.35 6.89
CA GLY A 298 -0.73 -20.32 5.42
C GLY A 298 -2.07 -19.87 4.87
N GLU A 299 -2.85 -19.12 5.64
CA GLU A 299 -4.13 -18.56 5.18
C GLU A 299 -3.94 -17.47 4.11
N PHE A 300 -2.79 -16.77 4.12
CA PHE A 300 -2.45 -15.75 3.12
C PHE A 300 -0.96 -15.37 3.08
#